data_fa4a889e6619105e69682f4a6cc819fe
#
_entry.id   fa4a889e6619105e69682f4a6cc819fe
#
_cell.length_a   1.000
_cell.length_b   1.000
_cell.length_c   1.000
_cell.angle_alpha   90.00
_cell.angle_beta   90.00
_cell.angle_gamma   90.00
#
_symmetry.space_group_name_H-M   'P 1'
#
loop_
_entity.id
_entity.type
_entity.pdbx_description
1 polymer ?
#
loop_
_entity_poly.entity_id
_entity_poly.type
_entity_poly.pdbx_seq_one_letter_code
_entity_poly.pdbx_strand_id
1 'polypeptide(L)'
;MMMKYLLLIIFPILFVFIVAGCNTLHIRIIPANQKKVKSEILIKNSILRKLVWSDKDILFVKIGNNYKSLKTMNNKFSLLNEKNKFIKYSNLEGKHGKILGKFYQNGLEYLLIKMRDGRNIKYARTNWEITSNIPPPYLCLTDEISHIKNMIGQTIWLNKTKDFLYPATTTFFSSSKKLFNKFDEVKIIDIYPYYNGGFDIPLWLIIKSKDQRIGFVKYNYTERSNGYFENYYYISNPLPKEWGDDIINNVKNGKIIVGMTEYQVRISWGNPAFINTVFTSEGKSEEWFYNSFNPDLVYIKNGEVKSIKNLLMVK
;
A
#
# COMPACT_ATOMS: atom_id res chain seq x y z
N MET A 1 47.95 -37.64 49.55
CA MET A 1 48.05 -37.40 51.03
C MET A 1 46.99 -36.36 51.36
N MET A 2 45.99 -36.77 52.19
CA MET A 2 44.99 -35.98 52.96
C MET A 2 44.14 -34.95 52.15
N MET A 3 42.90 -35.24 51.80
CA MET A 3 41.68 -35.25 52.64
C MET A 3 41.59 -34.11 53.69
N LYS A 4 40.60 -33.18 53.48
CA LYS A 4 39.67 -32.78 54.56
C LYS A 4 38.55 -31.90 54.02
N TYR A 5 37.38 -32.41 54.19
CA TYR A 5 36.08 -31.87 54.46
C TYR A 5 36.04 -30.45 55.05
N LEU A 6 35.04 -29.59 54.63
CA LEU A 6 34.06 -29.04 55.56
C LEU A 6 33.07 -28.09 54.90
N LEU A 7 31.88 -28.50 55.06
CA LEU A 7 30.69 -27.83 55.65
C LEU A 7 29.91 -26.85 54.78
N LEU A 8 28.70 -27.31 54.50
CA LEU A 8 27.52 -26.53 54.21
C LEU A 8 27.26 -25.42 55.22
N ILE A 9 27.02 -24.20 54.80
CA ILE A 9 26.15 -23.26 55.46
C ILE A 9 25.07 -22.78 54.49
N ILE A 10 23.87 -23.27 54.75
CA ILE A 10 22.63 -22.83 54.11
C ILE A 10 22.23 -21.51 54.77
N PHE A 11 22.27 -20.41 54.01
CA PHE A 11 21.57 -19.19 54.40
C PHE A 11 20.35 -19.04 53.48
N PRO A 12 19.13 -19.00 54.01
CA PRO A 12 17.96 -18.66 53.25
C PRO A 12 17.93 -17.11 53.08
N ILE A 13 18.31 -16.66 51.89
CA ILE A 13 18.04 -15.26 51.51
C ILE A 13 16.56 -15.22 51.14
N LEU A 14 15.78 -14.65 52.04
CA LEU A 14 14.38 -14.30 51.82
C LEU A 14 14.35 -13.15 50.80
N PHE A 15 14.18 -13.48 49.53
CA PHE A 15 13.86 -12.49 48.50
C PHE A 15 12.36 -12.16 48.61
N VAL A 16 12.07 -11.02 49.22
CA VAL A 16 10.75 -10.41 49.14
C VAL A 16 10.59 -9.88 47.71
N PHE A 17 9.97 -10.65 46.85
CA PHE A 17 9.45 -10.16 45.59
C PHE A 17 8.20 -9.34 45.83
N ILE A 18 8.35 -8.02 45.70
CA ILE A 18 7.21 -7.12 45.53
C ILE A 18 6.59 -7.47 44.20
N VAL A 19 5.51 -8.25 44.22
CA VAL A 19 4.71 -8.59 43.03
C VAL A 19 3.86 -7.38 42.67
N ALA A 20 4.46 -6.48 41.85
CA ALA A 20 3.66 -5.54 41.08
C ALA A 20 2.84 -6.33 40.06
N GLY A 21 1.55 -6.41 40.33
CA GLY A 21 0.44 -6.83 39.50
C GLY A 21 0.69 -7.56 38.17
N CYS A 22 1.15 -8.80 38.18
CA CYS A 22 1.00 -9.70 37.03
C CYS A 22 -0.42 -10.24 37.00
N ASN A 23 -1.28 -9.67 36.13
CA ASN A 23 -2.57 -10.25 35.82
C ASN A 23 -2.35 -11.59 35.12
N THR A 24 -2.36 -12.67 35.88
CA THR A 24 -2.32 -14.03 35.39
C THR A 24 -3.51 -14.32 34.51
N LEU A 25 -3.24 -14.86 33.33
CA LEU A 25 -4.21 -15.39 32.38
C LEU A 25 -4.99 -16.54 33.06
N HIS A 26 -6.16 -16.30 33.59
CA HIS A 26 -7.03 -17.36 34.04
C HIS A 26 -7.66 -18.03 32.80
N ILE A 27 -7.03 -19.11 32.34
CA ILE A 27 -7.65 -20.05 31.39
C ILE A 27 -8.72 -20.81 32.17
N ARG A 28 -9.99 -20.47 31.97
CA ARG A 28 -11.10 -21.24 32.51
C ARG A 28 -11.25 -22.49 31.65
N ILE A 29 -10.71 -23.62 32.12
CA ILE A 29 -10.96 -24.93 31.52
C ILE A 29 -12.37 -25.33 31.91
N ILE A 30 -13.31 -25.34 30.97
CA ILE A 30 -14.65 -25.87 31.14
C ILE A 30 -14.59 -27.38 30.94
N PRO A 31 -15.12 -28.21 31.88
CA PRO A 31 -14.99 -29.65 31.79
C PRO A 31 -15.73 -30.23 30.57
N ALA A 32 -15.20 -31.30 30.02
CA ALA A 32 -15.45 -31.89 28.70
C ALA A 32 -16.87 -32.52 28.50
N ASN A 33 -17.84 -32.30 29.37
CA ASN A 33 -19.14 -33.01 29.34
C ASN A 33 -20.37 -32.13 29.00
N GLN A 34 -20.17 -30.99 28.37
CA GLN A 34 -21.27 -30.26 27.74
C GLN A 34 -21.09 -30.23 26.23
N LYS A 35 -22.04 -30.84 25.52
CA LYS A 35 -22.16 -30.86 24.06
C LYS A 35 -21.72 -29.53 23.45
N LYS A 36 -20.66 -29.60 22.58
CA LYS A 36 -20.30 -28.56 21.62
C LYS A 36 -20.43 -27.10 22.10
N VAL A 37 -19.83 -26.74 23.20
CA VAL A 37 -19.49 -25.34 23.46
C VAL A 37 -18.14 -25.10 22.75
N LYS A 38 -18.17 -24.37 21.66
CA LYS A 38 -16.95 -23.83 21.03
C LYS A 38 -16.15 -23.16 22.13
N SER A 39 -14.97 -23.68 22.45
CA SER A 39 -14.02 -23.00 23.33
C SER A 39 -13.55 -21.73 22.62
N GLU A 40 -14.30 -20.65 22.72
CA GLU A 40 -13.80 -19.34 22.34
C GLU A 40 -12.76 -18.93 23.38
N ILE A 41 -11.49 -18.93 22.99
CA ILE A 41 -10.50 -18.19 23.77
C ILE A 41 -10.89 -16.72 23.61
N LEU A 42 -11.62 -16.20 24.60
CA LEU A 42 -11.88 -14.79 24.73
C LEU A 42 -10.54 -14.11 25.03
N ILE A 43 -9.91 -13.53 24.01
CA ILE A 43 -8.86 -12.56 24.27
C ILE A 43 -9.52 -11.45 25.06
N LYS A 44 -9.14 -11.31 26.36
CA LYS A 44 -9.66 -10.23 27.17
C LYS A 44 -9.43 -8.91 26.44
N ASN A 45 -10.43 -8.03 26.40
CA ASN A 45 -10.33 -6.71 25.75
C ASN A 45 -9.14 -5.88 26.24
N SER A 46 -8.64 -6.15 27.46
CA SER A 46 -7.43 -5.53 28.02
C SER A 46 -6.10 -5.89 27.31
N ILE A 47 -6.08 -6.97 26.52
CA ILE A 47 -4.90 -7.43 25.77
C ILE A 47 -4.94 -6.94 24.32
N LEU A 48 -6.16 -6.65 23.84
CA LEU A 48 -6.37 -6.20 22.47
C LEU A 48 -6.12 -4.69 22.38
N ARG A 49 -5.09 -4.32 21.61
CA ARG A 49 -4.76 -2.90 21.33
C ARG A 49 -5.43 -2.45 20.06
N LYS A 50 -6.02 -1.26 20.10
CA LYS A 50 -6.66 -0.66 18.92
C LYS A 50 -5.62 -0.09 17.95
N LEU A 51 -5.95 -0.13 16.68
CA LEU A 51 -5.30 0.53 15.56
C LEU A 51 -6.25 1.56 14.99
N VAL A 52 -5.76 2.50 14.19
CA VAL A 52 -6.61 3.51 13.51
C VAL A 52 -7.72 2.84 12.67
N TRP A 53 -7.40 1.69 12.10
CA TRP A 53 -8.32 0.89 11.28
C TRP A 53 -8.95 -0.30 12.03
N SER A 54 -8.92 -0.31 13.39
CA SER A 54 -9.70 -1.25 14.19
C SER A 54 -11.20 -0.94 14.10
N ASP A 55 -12.02 -1.97 14.28
CA ASP A 55 -13.47 -1.96 14.13
C ASP A 55 -13.96 -1.67 12.69
N LYS A 56 -13.04 -1.59 11.72
CA LYS A 56 -13.35 -1.45 10.31
C LYS A 56 -13.68 -2.81 9.68
N ASP A 57 -14.68 -2.80 8.80
CA ASP A 57 -15.00 -3.93 7.95
C ASP A 57 -14.00 -4.04 6.80
N ILE A 58 -13.64 -5.27 6.47
CA ILE A 58 -12.64 -5.59 5.44
C ILE A 58 -13.16 -6.61 4.43
N LEU A 59 -12.59 -6.51 3.24
CA LEU A 59 -12.64 -7.52 2.20
C LEU A 59 -11.26 -8.16 2.02
N PHE A 60 -11.19 -9.50 2.01
CA PHE A 60 -10.02 -10.24 1.53
C PHE A 60 -9.99 -10.18 0.01
N VAL A 61 -9.07 -9.42 -0.54
CA VAL A 61 -9.03 -9.17 -1.99
C VAL A 61 -8.55 -10.39 -2.76
N LYS A 62 -8.88 -10.44 -4.05
CA LYS A 62 -8.29 -11.43 -4.95
C LYS A 62 -6.79 -11.17 -5.10
N ILE A 63 -5.97 -12.23 -5.14
CA ILE A 63 -4.53 -12.12 -5.33
C ILE A 63 -4.05 -12.88 -6.56
N GLY A 64 -2.93 -12.45 -7.14
CA GLY A 64 -2.30 -13.13 -8.28
C GLY A 64 -1.87 -14.57 -7.95
N ASN A 65 -1.91 -15.45 -8.94
CA ASN A 65 -1.58 -16.87 -8.74
C ASN A 65 -0.14 -17.08 -8.23
N ASN A 66 0.81 -16.25 -8.65
CA ASN A 66 2.18 -16.25 -8.16
C ASN A 66 2.28 -15.99 -6.65
N TYR A 67 1.34 -15.24 -6.06
CA TYR A 67 1.28 -15.00 -4.61
C TYR A 67 0.54 -16.11 -3.87
N LYS A 68 -0.48 -16.75 -4.49
CA LYS A 68 -1.24 -17.85 -3.89
C LYS A 68 -0.38 -19.08 -3.56
N SER A 69 0.63 -19.34 -4.38
CA SER A 69 1.54 -20.47 -4.22
C SER A 69 2.61 -20.25 -3.16
N LEU A 70 2.84 -19.01 -2.71
CA LEU A 70 3.88 -18.71 -1.74
C LEU A 70 3.56 -19.33 -0.36
N LYS A 71 4.49 -20.13 0.16
CA LYS A 71 4.39 -20.70 1.51
C LYS A 71 4.20 -19.60 2.57
N THR A 72 4.87 -18.48 2.39
CA THR A 72 4.76 -17.30 3.28
C THR A 72 3.34 -16.75 3.35
N MET A 73 2.59 -16.78 2.25
CA MET A 73 1.20 -16.34 2.23
C MET A 73 0.29 -17.30 3.01
N ASN A 74 0.45 -18.60 2.79
CA ASN A 74 -0.38 -19.63 3.41
C ASN A 74 -0.17 -19.74 4.93
N ASN A 75 0.98 -19.28 5.45
CA ASN A 75 1.29 -19.33 6.87
C ASN A 75 0.93 -18.03 7.62
N LYS A 76 0.44 -17.00 6.94
CA LYS A 76 0.10 -15.71 7.58
C LYS A 76 -1.21 -15.74 8.34
N PHE A 77 -2.16 -16.56 7.92
CA PHE A 77 -3.49 -16.63 8.52
C PHE A 77 -3.69 -17.95 9.24
N SER A 78 -4.22 -17.90 10.44
CA SER A 78 -4.55 -19.09 11.22
C SER A 78 -5.80 -18.89 12.08
N LEU A 79 -6.43 -19.99 12.47
CA LEU A 79 -7.51 -19.94 13.44
C LEU A 79 -6.96 -19.47 14.79
N LEU A 80 -7.73 -18.62 15.49
CA LEU A 80 -7.28 -18.09 16.78
C LEU A 80 -7.07 -19.19 17.82
N ASN A 81 -7.96 -20.18 17.84
CA ASN A 81 -8.05 -21.18 18.88
C ASN A 81 -7.31 -22.50 18.55
N GLU A 82 -6.72 -22.60 17.38
CA GLU A 82 -6.07 -23.82 16.95
C GLU A 82 -4.56 -23.56 16.69
N LYS A 83 -3.72 -24.26 17.46
CA LYS A 83 -2.26 -24.14 17.31
C LYS A 83 -1.86 -24.75 15.96
N ASN A 84 -1.11 -23.96 15.17
CA ASN A 84 -0.56 -24.37 13.86
C ASN A 84 -1.58 -24.73 12.77
N LYS A 85 -2.84 -24.40 12.90
CA LYS A 85 -3.83 -24.57 11.84
C LYS A 85 -3.90 -23.35 10.95
N PHE A 86 -3.07 -23.34 9.94
CA PHE A 86 -3.03 -22.28 8.94
C PHE A 86 -4.22 -22.37 7.99
N ILE A 87 -4.63 -21.19 7.51
CA ILE A 87 -5.72 -21.05 6.55
C ILE A 87 -5.11 -20.66 5.21
N LYS A 88 -5.33 -21.48 4.19
CA LYS A 88 -4.94 -21.11 2.81
C LYS A 88 -5.65 -19.82 2.41
N TYR A 89 -4.92 -18.89 1.83
CA TYR A 89 -5.51 -17.61 1.42
C TYR A 89 -6.68 -17.76 0.45
N SER A 90 -6.65 -18.75 -0.43
CA SER A 90 -7.75 -19.09 -1.33
C SER A 90 -9.09 -19.34 -0.62
N ASN A 91 -9.05 -19.74 0.66
CA ASN A 91 -10.26 -19.95 1.46
C ASN A 91 -10.77 -18.64 2.11
N LEU A 92 -10.01 -17.57 2.02
CA LEU A 92 -10.35 -16.23 2.54
C LEU A 92 -10.72 -15.27 1.41
N GLU A 93 -10.19 -15.47 0.21
CA GLU A 93 -10.41 -14.62 -0.95
C GLU A 93 -11.91 -14.37 -1.18
N GLY A 94 -12.30 -13.10 -1.35
CA GLY A 94 -13.66 -12.66 -1.51
C GLY A 94 -14.50 -12.65 -0.22
N LYS A 95 -13.95 -13.08 0.91
CA LYS A 95 -14.68 -13.08 2.19
C LYS A 95 -14.53 -11.76 2.91
N HIS A 96 -15.49 -11.50 3.78
CA HIS A 96 -15.53 -10.31 4.61
C HIS A 96 -15.24 -10.65 6.07
N GLY A 97 -14.70 -9.68 6.77
CA GLY A 97 -14.45 -9.73 8.21
C GLY A 97 -14.41 -8.34 8.81
N LYS A 98 -14.14 -8.27 10.09
CA LYS A 98 -13.90 -7.03 10.83
C LYS A 98 -12.60 -7.13 11.60
N ILE A 99 -11.74 -6.13 11.51
CA ILE A 99 -10.53 -6.05 12.33
C ILE A 99 -10.93 -5.61 13.73
N LEU A 100 -10.66 -6.45 14.73
CA LEU A 100 -10.97 -6.12 16.12
C LEU A 100 -9.82 -5.35 16.80
N GLY A 101 -8.60 -5.54 16.35
CA GLY A 101 -7.41 -4.92 16.91
C GLY A 101 -6.17 -5.77 16.71
N LYS A 102 -5.11 -5.45 17.46
CA LYS A 102 -3.86 -6.19 17.48
C LYS A 102 -3.52 -6.76 18.85
N PHE A 103 -2.77 -7.85 18.89
CA PHE A 103 -2.28 -8.45 20.11
C PHE A 103 -0.92 -9.11 19.89
N TYR A 104 -0.20 -9.38 20.96
CA TYR A 104 1.08 -10.08 20.93
C TYR A 104 0.93 -11.52 21.43
N GLN A 105 1.55 -12.44 20.71
CA GLN A 105 1.61 -13.84 21.11
C GLN A 105 2.97 -14.42 20.66
N ASN A 106 3.69 -15.05 21.59
CA ASN A 106 5.00 -15.67 21.32
C ASN A 106 6.00 -14.76 20.59
N GLY A 107 6.08 -13.48 20.99
CA GLY A 107 6.99 -12.51 20.40
C GLY A 107 6.55 -11.93 19.05
N LEU A 108 5.42 -12.36 18.50
CA LEU A 108 4.88 -11.87 17.24
C LEU A 108 3.65 -11.00 17.46
N GLU A 109 3.50 -9.97 16.64
CA GLU A 109 2.29 -9.15 16.58
C GLU A 109 1.29 -9.75 15.59
N TYR A 110 0.05 -9.88 16.03
CA TYR A 110 -1.05 -10.39 15.22
C TYR A 110 -2.19 -9.37 15.14
N LEU A 111 -2.90 -9.37 13.99
CA LEU A 111 -4.23 -8.82 13.92
C LEU A 111 -5.25 -9.87 14.31
N LEU A 112 -6.24 -9.47 15.08
CA LEU A 112 -7.44 -10.24 15.33
C LEU A 112 -8.53 -9.82 14.37
N ILE A 113 -9.04 -10.77 13.60
CA ILE A 113 -10.08 -10.55 12.60
C ILE A 113 -11.26 -11.46 12.90
N LYS A 114 -12.45 -10.87 13.08
CA LYS A 114 -13.70 -11.59 13.18
C LYS A 114 -14.31 -11.74 11.79
N MET A 115 -14.44 -12.95 11.30
CA MET A 115 -15.07 -13.25 10.02
C MET A 115 -16.59 -13.15 10.11
N ARG A 116 -17.26 -12.84 8.99
CA ARG A 116 -18.73 -12.83 8.94
C ARG A 116 -19.38 -14.19 9.25
N ASP A 117 -18.65 -15.30 9.03
CA ASP A 117 -19.09 -16.65 9.37
C ASP A 117 -18.92 -16.99 10.88
N GLY A 118 -18.56 -16.00 11.69
CA GLY A 118 -18.39 -16.11 13.14
C GLY A 118 -17.04 -16.64 13.61
N ARG A 119 -16.14 -17.05 12.71
CA ARG A 119 -14.79 -17.49 13.08
C ARG A 119 -13.92 -16.31 13.46
N ASN A 120 -13.05 -16.52 14.45
CA ASN A 120 -11.95 -15.60 14.74
C ASN A 120 -10.66 -16.13 14.14
N ILE A 121 -10.00 -15.32 13.34
CA ILE A 121 -8.69 -15.64 12.74
C ILE A 121 -7.67 -14.61 13.19
N LYS A 122 -6.41 -15.02 13.17
CA LYS A 122 -5.28 -14.13 13.41
C LYS A 122 -4.38 -14.06 12.19
N TYR A 123 -3.85 -12.89 11.94
CA TYR A 123 -2.90 -12.59 10.86
C TYR A 123 -1.58 -12.16 11.46
N ALA A 124 -0.49 -12.86 11.13
CA ALA A 124 0.86 -12.50 11.57
C ALA A 124 1.39 -11.32 10.75
N ARG A 125 1.62 -10.18 11.41
CA ARG A 125 2.16 -8.96 10.78
C ARG A 125 3.66 -9.09 10.55
N THR A 126 4.14 -8.56 9.45
CA THR A 126 5.58 -8.36 9.20
C THR A 126 6.10 -7.12 9.93
N ASN A 127 7.42 -7.03 10.15
CA ASN A 127 8.03 -5.84 10.76
C ASN A 127 7.71 -4.57 9.99
N TRP A 128 7.71 -4.62 8.67
CA TRP A 128 7.36 -3.48 7.83
C TRP A 128 5.90 -3.02 8.03
N GLU A 129 4.95 -3.95 8.06
CA GLU A 129 3.53 -3.64 8.34
C GLU A 129 3.32 -3.05 9.74
N ILE A 130 4.17 -3.44 10.71
CA ILE A 130 4.14 -2.89 12.07
C ILE A 130 4.64 -1.45 12.07
N THR A 131 5.78 -1.19 11.43
CA THR A 131 6.43 0.14 11.42
C THR A 131 5.67 1.16 10.60
N SER A 132 5.15 0.77 9.42
CA SER A 132 4.37 1.64 8.55
C SER A 132 2.94 1.89 9.01
N ASN A 133 2.43 1.08 9.95
CA ASN A 133 1.08 1.15 10.51
C ASN A 133 -0.03 1.17 9.43
N ILE A 134 0.17 0.44 8.35
CA ILE A 134 -0.82 0.28 7.27
C ILE A 134 -1.53 -1.08 7.39
N PRO A 135 -2.75 -1.20 6.84
CA PRO A 135 -3.39 -2.50 6.68
C PRO A 135 -2.54 -3.44 5.81
N PRO A 136 -2.59 -4.76 6.05
CA PRO A 136 -1.96 -5.72 5.16
C PRO A 136 -2.46 -5.55 3.72
N PRO A 137 -1.59 -5.65 2.70
CA PRO A 137 -1.95 -5.37 1.30
C PRO A 137 -2.93 -6.38 0.68
N TYR A 138 -3.31 -7.40 1.41
CA TYR A 138 -4.34 -8.39 1.01
C TYR A 138 -5.73 -8.05 1.53
N LEU A 139 -5.84 -6.99 2.35
CA LEU A 139 -7.07 -6.54 2.98
C LEU A 139 -7.41 -5.15 2.44
N CYS A 140 -8.65 -4.97 2.02
CA CYS A 140 -9.17 -3.67 1.66
C CYS A 140 -10.26 -3.26 2.63
N LEU A 141 -10.20 -2.04 3.13
CA LEU A 141 -11.24 -1.50 3.98
C LEU A 141 -12.52 -1.30 3.16
N THR A 142 -13.65 -1.74 3.68
CA THR A 142 -14.93 -1.64 2.96
C THR A 142 -15.35 -0.19 2.72
N ASP A 143 -14.99 0.70 3.67
CA ASP A 143 -15.25 2.14 3.52
C ASP A 143 -14.51 2.73 2.32
N GLU A 144 -13.25 2.31 2.09
CA GLU A 144 -12.45 2.72 0.92
C GLU A 144 -13.11 2.25 -0.38
N ILE A 145 -13.55 0.99 -0.42
CA ILE A 145 -14.28 0.46 -1.57
C ILE A 145 -15.53 1.29 -1.85
N SER A 146 -16.29 1.64 -0.82
CA SER A 146 -17.51 2.43 -0.95
C SER A 146 -17.21 3.85 -1.44
N HIS A 147 -16.15 4.47 -0.93
CA HIS A 147 -15.72 5.79 -1.37
C HIS A 147 -15.32 5.78 -2.86
N ILE A 148 -14.53 4.79 -3.27
CA ILE A 148 -14.04 4.70 -4.64
C ILE A 148 -15.17 4.35 -5.62
N LYS A 149 -16.20 3.62 -5.19
CA LYS A 149 -17.40 3.38 -6.00
C LYS A 149 -18.08 4.66 -6.48
N ASN A 150 -17.99 5.74 -5.71
CA ASN A 150 -18.53 7.05 -6.11
C ASN A 150 -17.77 7.66 -7.30
N MET A 151 -16.60 7.13 -7.65
CA MET A 151 -15.88 7.54 -8.86
C MET A 151 -16.39 6.85 -10.13
N ILE A 152 -17.21 5.81 -10.02
CA ILE A 152 -17.76 5.12 -11.20
C ILE A 152 -18.59 6.13 -12.01
N GLY A 153 -18.34 6.17 -13.32
CA GLY A 153 -18.93 7.12 -14.24
C GLY A 153 -18.12 8.39 -14.42
N GLN A 154 -17.15 8.67 -13.56
CA GLN A 154 -16.27 9.83 -13.73
C GLN A 154 -15.27 9.62 -14.86
N THR A 155 -14.87 10.73 -15.47
CA THR A 155 -13.79 10.79 -16.46
C THR A 155 -12.49 11.12 -15.76
N ILE A 156 -11.42 10.43 -16.14
CA ILE A 156 -10.06 10.67 -15.68
C ILE A 156 -9.10 10.70 -16.87
N TRP A 157 -7.92 11.29 -16.68
CA TRP A 157 -6.86 11.37 -17.69
C TRP A 157 -5.63 10.58 -17.21
N LEU A 158 -5.16 9.66 -18.04
CA LEU A 158 -4.09 8.75 -17.66
C LEU A 158 -2.75 9.47 -17.59
N ASN A 159 -1.94 9.17 -16.58
CA ASN A 159 -0.59 9.71 -16.42
C ASN A 159 0.48 8.64 -16.62
N LYS A 160 0.43 7.56 -15.83
CA LYS A 160 1.40 6.45 -15.93
C LYS A 160 0.77 5.29 -16.67
N THR A 161 1.29 4.99 -17.88
CA THR A 161 0.69 3.99 -18.78
C THR A 161 1.46 2.66 -18.83
N LYS A 162 2.63 2.58 -18.16
CA LYS A 162 3.46 1.36 -18.15
C LYS A 162 2.91 0.27 -17.23
N ASP A 163 2.11 0.64 -16.23
CA ASP A 163 1.66 -0.25 -15.16
C ASP A 163 0.22 -0.71 -15.30
N PHE A 164 -0.38 -0.58 -16.49
CA PHE A 164 -1.74 -1.05 -16.73
C PHE A 164 -1.78 -2.57 -16.78
N LEU A 165 -2.67 -3.12 -15.97
CA LEU A 165 -3.00 -4.53 -16.04
C LEU A 165 -4.03 -4.77 -17.14
N TYR A 166 -3.83 -5.85 -17.86
CA TYR A 166 -4.86 -6.40 -18.75
C TYR A 166 -5.96 -7.10 -17.93
N PRO A 167 -7.19 -7.21 -18.47
CA PRO A 167 -8.26 -7.97 -17.82
C PRO A 167 -7.74 -9.36 -17.41
N ALA A 168 -8.03 -9.75 -16.18
CA ALA A 168 -7.54 -10.98 -15.56
C ALA A 168 -8.10 -12.30 -16.18
N THR A 169 -8.65 -12.25 -17.36
CA THR A 169 -8.98 -13.46 -18.15
C THR A 169 -7.73 -14.14 -18.70
N THR A 170 -6.60 -13.44 -18.72
CA THR A 170 -5.31 -14.00 -19.11
C THR A 170 -4.44 -14.17 -17.86
N THR A 171 -4.05 -15.39 -17.61
CA THR A 171 -3.14 -15.81 -16.54
C THR A 171 -1.73 -15.20 -16.68
N PHE A 172 -1.48 -14.36 -17.66
CA PHE A 172 -0.21 -13.73 -17.93
C PHE A 172 -0.38 -12.22 -18.13
N PHE A 173 0.34 -11.45 -17.31
CA PHE A 173 0.62 -10.05 -17.54
C PHE A 173 1.52 -9.91 -18.75
N SER A 174 0.96 -9.94 -19.94
CA SER A 174 1.71 -9.59 -21.13
C SER A 174 1.75 -8.07 -21.25
N SER A 175 2.84 -7.48 -20.79
CA SER A 175 3.16 -6.05 -20.91
C SER A 175 3.43 -5.58 -22.34
N SER A 176 3.18 -6.44 -23.35
CA SER A 176 3.71 -6.25 -24.70
C SER A 176 2.87 -5.33 -25.61
N LYS A 177 1.65 -4.95 -25.23
CA LYS A 177 0.88 -3.98 -26.00
C LYS A 177 0.50 -2.77 -25.17
N LYS A 178 1.00 -1.61 -25.55
CA LYS A 178 0.58 -0.33 -25.01
C LYS A 178 -0.87 -0.07 -25.36
N LEU A 179 -1.78 -0.32 -24.42
CA LEU A 179 -3.23 -0.14 -24.62
C LEU A 179 -3.64 1.33 -24.61
N PHE A 180 -2.95 2.15 -23.83
CA PHE A 180 -3.29 3.54 -23.59
C PHE A 180 -2.04 4.42 -23.69
N ASN A 181 -2.27 5.68 -24.02
CA ASN A 181 -1.25 6.71 -24.00
C ASN A 181 -1.40 7.57 -22.74
N LYS A 182 -0.32 8.25 -22.38
CA LYS A 182 -0.39 9.34 -21.40
C LYS A 182 -1.40 10.37 -21.91
N PHE A 183 -2.24 10.87 -20.99
CA PHE A 183 -3.33 11.81 -21.24
C PHE A 183 -4.55 11.26 -22.01
N ASP A 184 -4.60 9.94 -22.31
CA ASP A 184 -5.85 9.37 -22.79
C ASP A 184 -6.97 9.64 -21.79
N GLU A 185 -8.07 10.17 -22.29
CA GLU A 185 -9.31 10.38 -21.55
C GLU A 185 -10.09 9.07 -21.48
N VAL A 186 -10.39 8.63 -20.26
CA VAL A 186 -11.05 7.37 -20.01
C VAL A 186 -12.14 7.52 -18.96
N LYS A 187 -13.17 6.68 -19.04
CA LYS A 187 -14.26 6.63 -18.06
C LYS A 187 -14.04 5.48 -17.09
N ILE A 188 -14.23 5.70 -15.81
CA ILE A 188 -14.25 4.65 -14.79
C ILE A 188 -15.59 3.91 -14.94
N ILE A 189 -15.54 2.60 -15.19
CA ILE A 189 -16.75 1.78 -15.39
C ILE A 189 -17.02 0.84 -14.21
N ASP A 190 -15.99 0.46 -13.46
CA ASP A 190 -16.10 -0.37 -12.26
C ASP A 190 -14.80 -0.31 -11.43
N ILE A 191 -14.78 -1.01 -10.30
CA ILE A 191 -13.60 -1.18 -9.44
C ILE A 191 -13.26 -2.66 -9.28
N TYR A 192 -11.98 -2.96 -9.07
CA TYR A 192 -11.49 -4.32 -8.92
C TYR A 192 -10.53 -4.45 -7.73
N PRO A 193 -11.01 -4.99 -6.60
CA PRO A 193 -10.16 -5.28 -5.46
C PRO A 193 -9.20 -6.44 -5.78
N TYR A 194 -7.93 -6.11 -6.01
CA TYR A 194 -6.94 -7.07 -6.46
C TYR A 194 -5.53 -6.72 -6.03
N TYR A 195 -4.81 -7.69 -5.44
CA TYR A 195 -3.42 -7.55 -5.08
C TYR A 195 -2.49 -8.19 -6.12
N ASN A 196 -1.61 -7.39 -6.67
CA ASN A 196 -0.59 -7.80 -7.65
C ASN A 196 0.83 -7.44 -7.21
N GLY A 197 1.08 -7.40 -5.90
CA GLY A 197 2.35 -6.97 -5.34
C GLY A 197 2.38 -5.49 -4.97
N GLY A 198 3.43 -5.12 -4.22
CA GLY A 198 3.60 -3.78 -3.70
C GLY A 198 2.86 -3.54 -2.39
N PHE A 199 2.89 -2.28 -1.96
CA PHE A 199 2.37 -1.84 -0.67
C PHE A 199 1.20 -0.86 -0.81
N ASP A 200 0.75 -0.63 -2.05
CA ASP A 200 -0.38 0.24 -2.34
C ASP A 200 -1.70 -0.39 -1.92
N ILE A 201 -2.73 0.43 -1.83
CA ILE A 201 -4.10 -0.04 -1.63
C ILE A 201 -4.43 -1.04 -2.74
N PRO A 202 -4.92 -2.25 -2.42
CA PRO A 202 -5.16 -3.30 -3.41
C PRO A 202 -6.46 -3.08 -4.18
N LEU A 203 -6.61 -1.87 -4.75
CA LEU A 203 -7.78 -1.45 -5.51
C LEU A 203 -7.36 -0.96 -6.89
N TRP A 204 -8.11 -1.36 -7.88
CA TRP A 204 -7.95 -0.99 -9.28
C TRP A 204 -9.24 -0.39 -9.80
N LEU A 205 -9.12 0.61 -10.63
CA LEU A 205 -10.22 1.16 -11.42
C LEU A 205 -10.26 0.40 -12.74
N ILE A 206 -11.43 -0.09 -13.12
CA ILE A 206 -11.67 -0.59 -14.47
C ILE A 206 -12.06 0.61 -15.31
N ILE A 207 -11.28 0.85 -16.35
CA ILE A 207 -11.41 2.03 -17.21
C ILE A 207 -11.78 1.64 -18.64
N LYS A 208 -12.49 2.53 -19.31
CA LYS A 208 -12.92 2.37 -20.69
C LYS A 208 -12.67 3.66 -21.48
N SER A 209 -11.99 3.55 -22.60
CA SER A 209 -11.78 4.65 -23.55
C SER A 209 -12.98 4.87 -24.47
N LYS A 210 -12.99 5.99 -25.19
CA LYS A 210 -14.03 6.31 -26.17
C LYS A 210 -14.12 5.27 -27.30
N ASP A 211 -13.01 4.68 -27.70
CA ASP A 211 -12.90 3.61 -28.69
C ASP A 211 -13.09 2.20 -28.09
N GLN A 212 -13.73 2.12 -26.92
CA GLN A 212 -14.16 0.88 -26.24
C GLN A 212 -13.02 0.00 -25.70
N ARG A 213 -11.77 0.41 -25.71
CA ARG A 213 -10.68 -0.32 -25.04
C ARG A 213 -10.92 -0.34 -23.54
N ILE A 214 -10.73 -1.50 -22.91
CA ILE A 214 -10.87 -1.69 -21.46
C ILE A 214 -9.50 -1.97 -20.87
N GLY A 215 -9.22 -1.37 -19.73
CA GLY A 215 -8.00 -1.62 -18.99
C GLY A 215 -8.18 -1.38 -17.49
N PHE A 216 -7.08 -1.50 -16.76
CA PHE A 216 -7.05 -1.33 -15.32
C PHE A 216 -5.98 -0.31 -14.96
N VAL A 217 -6.32 0.60 -14.05
CA VAL A 217 -5.36 1.52 -13.45
C VAL A 217 -5.43 1.41 -11.94
N LYS A 218 -4.27 1.40 -11.26
CA LYS A 218 -4.24 1.37 -9.80
C LYS A 218 -4.94 2.59 -9.22
N TYR A 219 -5.75 2.38 -8.20
CA TYR A 219 -6.21 3.46 -7.35
C TYR A 219 -5.04 3.92 -6.49
N ASN A 220 -4.45 5.03 -6.85
CA ASN A 220 -3.42 5.72 -6.08
C ASN A 220 -3.52 7.19 -6.43
N TYR A 221 -4.25 7.93 -5.61
CA TYR A 221 -4.48 9.36 -5.84
C TYR A 221 -4.08 10.17 -4.61
N THR A 222 -3.36 11.24 -4.83
CA THR A 222 -3.00 12.23 -3.82
C THR A 222 -3.11 13.65 -4.39
N GLU A 223 -3.71 14.54 -3.63
CA GLU A 223 -3.79 15.97 -3.96
C GLU A 223 -2.55 16.76 -3.50
N ARG A 224 -1.62 16.12 -2.78
CA ARG A 224 -0.40 16.78 -2.31
C ARG A 224 0.42 17.24 -3.50
N SER A 225 0.93 18.45 -3.45
CA SER A 225 1.60 19.15 -4.55
C SER A 225 2.67 18.31 -5.27
N ASN A 226 3.53 17.61 -4.53
CA ASN A 226 4.55 16.76 -5.13
C ASN A 226 4.01 15.38 -5.55
N GLY A 227 2.97 14.87 -4.88
CA GLY A 227 2.34 13.59 -5.20
C GLY A 227 1.43 13.66 -6.42
N TYR A 228 0.89 14.82 -6.75
CA TYR A 228 -0.03 15.01 -7.87
C TYR A 228 0.56 14.52 -9.20
N PHE A 229 1.82 14.86 -9.50
CA PHE A 229 2.51 14.45 -10.73
C PHE A 229 2.94 12.98 -10.74
N GLU A 230 2.88 12.32 -9.56
CA GLU A 230 3.20 10.91 -9.40
C GLU A 230 1.97 9.99 -9.44
N ASN A 231 0.77 10.56 -9.49
CA ASN A 231 -0.48 9.81 -9.61
C ASN A 231 -0.51 9.00 -10.93
N TYR A 232 -1.24 7.91 -10.93
CA TYR A 232 -1.48 7.11 -12.13
C TYR A 232 -2.43 7.80 -13.11
N TYR A 233 -3.23 8.75 -12.63
CA TYR A 233 -4.22 9.49 -13.41
C TYR A 233 -4.48 10.87 -12.78
N TYR A 234 -5.08 11.76 -13.55
CA TYR A 234 -5.61 13.05 -13.12
C TYR A 234 -7.13 12.99 -13.09
N ILE A 235 -7.75 13.64 -12.11
CA ILE A 235 -9.22 13.73 -11.99
C ILE A 235 -9.82 14.91 -12.78
N SER A 236 -8.99 15.82 -13.25
CA SER A 236 -9.33 16.91 -14.14
C SER A 236 -8.40 16.91 -15.35
N ASN A 237 -8.80 17.56 -16.44
CA ASN A 237 -7.95 17.65 -17.62
C ASN A 237 -6.63 18.36 -17.29
N PRO A 238 -5.47 17.67 -17.37
CA PRO A 238 -4.17 18.26 -17.06
C PRO A 238 -3.61 19.12 -18.18
N LEU A 239 -4.30 19.21 -19.32
CA LEU A 239 -3.90 19.96 -20.51
C LEU A 239 -4.94 21.04 -20.83
N PRO A 240 -4.96 22.15 -20.08
CA PRO A 240 -5.92 23.24 -20.31
C PRO A 240 -5.68 23.88 -21.69
N LYS A 241 -6.76 24.24 -22.38
CA LYS A 241 -6.70 24.83 -23.73
C LYS A 241 -5.94 26.17 -23.77
N GLU A 242 -5.89 26.88 -22.67
CA GLU A 242 -5.20 28.15 -22.48
C GLU A 242 -3.70 28.05 -22.72
N TRP A 243 -3.12 26.85 -22.68
CA TRP A 243 -1.69 26.63 -23.00
C TRP A 243 -1.39 26.79 -24.50
N GLY A 244 -2.40 26.71 -25.36
CA GLY A 244 -2.24 26.66 -26.81
C GLY A 244 -1.75 25.31 -27.31
N ASP A 245 -2.02 25.06 -28.58
CA ASP A 245 -1.77 23.75 -29.21
C ASP A 245 -0.28 23.38 -29.25
N ASP A 246 0.62 24.34 -29.38
CA ASP A 246 2.05 24.07 -29.42
C ASP A 246 2.56 23.51 -28.10
N ILE A 247 2.26 24.14 -26.98
CA ILE A 247 2.63 23.64 -25.64
C ILE A 247 1.97 22.29 -25.39
N ILE A 248 0.67 22.14 -25.66
CA ILE A 248 -0.07 20.89 -25.45
C ILE A 248 0.56 19.75 -26.25
N ASN A 249 0.93 19.98 -27.51
CA ASN A 249 1.55 18.96 -28.36
C ASN A 249 2.94 18.57 -27.86
N ASN A 250 3.75 19.53 -27.41
CA ASN A 250 5.05 19.25 -26.83
C ASN A 250 4.92 18.43 -25.55
N VAL A 251 4.02 18.79 -24.64
CA VAL A 251 3.73 18.04 -23.40
C VAL A 251 3.27 16.62 -23.70
N LYS A 252 2.34 16.42 -24.64
CA LYS A 252 1.88 15.10 -25.07
C LYS A 252 3.00 14.21 -25.62
N ASN A 253 3.94 14.81 -26.32
CA ASN A 253 5.10 14.13 -26.89
C ASN A 253 6.24 13.95 -25.89
N GLY A 254 6.07 14.34 -24.63
CA GLY A 254 7.11 14.26 -23.61
C GLY A 254 8.29 15.17 -23.90
N LYS A 255 8.06 16.31 -24.54
CA LYS A 255 9.09 17.30 -24.86
C LYS A 255 8.94 18.50 -23.94
N ILE A 256 10.07 19.08 -23.56
CA ILE A 256 10.14 20.38 -22.89
C ILE A 256 10.71 21.39 -23.87
N ILE A 257 10.16 22.60 -23.89
CA ILE A 257 10.64 23.72 -24.68
C ILE A 257 10.84 24.96 -23.80
N VAL A 258 11.66 25.88 -24.26
CA VAL A 258 11.86 27.20 -23.62
C VAL A 258 10.52 27.94 -23.54
N GLY A 259 10.28 28.62 -22.43
CA GLY A 259 9.03 29.32 -22.15
C GLY A 259 7.97 28.47 -21.41
N MET A 260 8.13 27.15 -21.31
CA MET A 260 7.23 26.35 -20.47
C MET A 260 7.35 26.72 -18.99
N THR A 261 6.22 26.69 -18.30
CA THR A 261 6.16 26.87 -16.84
C THR A 261 6.61 25.60 -16.11
N GLU A 262 6.99 25.75 -14.83
CA GLU A 262 7.28 24.62 -13.93
C GLU A 262 6.19 23.55 -13.95
N TYR A 263 4.93 23.98 -13.94
CA TYR A 263 3.78 23.07 -13.96
C TYR A 263 3.72 22.28 -15.27
N GLN A 264 3.91 22.93 -16.42
CA GLN A 264 3.92 22.26 -17.74
C GLN A 264 5.06 21.26 -17.86
N VAL A 265 6.23 21.60 -17.33
CA VAL A 265 7.38 20.68 -17.26
C VAL A 265 7.04 19.43 -16.44
N ARG A 266 6.43 19.59 -15.25
CA ARG A 266 6.04 18.47 -14.40
C ARG A 266 4.93 17.62 -15.02
N ILE A 267 3.98 18.22 -15.69
CA ILE A 267 2.95 17.48 -16.44
C ILE A 267 3.61 16.65 -17.56
N SER A 268 4.61 17.21 -18.24
CA SER A 268 5.32 16.50 -19.32
C SER A 268 6.20 15.37 -18.79
N TRP A 269 7.13 15.67 -17.89
CA TRP A 269 8.20 14.76 -17.45
C TRP A 269 8.00 14.17 -16.05
N GLY A 270 7.07 14.69 -15.24
CA GLY A 270 6.94 14.35 -13.82
C GLY A 270 7.83 15.22 -12.94
N ASN A 271 8.03 14.77 -11.70
CA ASN A 271 8.92 15.46 -10.78
C ASN A 271 10.39 15.25 -11.15
N PRO A 272 11.23 16.29 -11.03
CA PRO A 272 12.68 16.11 -11.13
C PRO A 272 13.19 15.24 -9.97
N ALA A 273 14.30 14.54 -10.21
CA ALA A 273 14.98 13.75 -9.20
C ALA A 273 15.64 14.64 -8.13
N PHE A 274 16.11 15.81 -8.55
CA PHE A 274 16.73 16.80 -7.69
C PHE A 274 16.51 18.22 -8.22
N ILE A 275 16.37 19.19 -7.32
CA ILE A 275 16.25 20.63 -7.62
C ILE A 275 17.33 21.36 -6.85
N ASN A 276 18.17 22.11 -7.56
CA ASN A 276 19.06 23.12 -6.98
C ASN A 276 18.42 24.49 -7.13
N THR A 277 18.21 25.21 -6.04
CA THR A 277 17.54 26.52 -6.06
C THR A 277 18.49 27.62 -5.59
N VAL A 278 18.58 28.71 -6.36
CA VAL A 278 19.35 29.90 -6.04
C VAL A 278 18.44 31.13 -6.06
N PHE A 279 18.49 31.92 -5.02
CA PHE A 279 17.81 33.20 -4.92
C PHE A 279 18.82 34.34 -5.11
N THR A 280 18.53 35.25 -6.03
CA THR A 280 19.33 36.44 -6.29
C THR A 280 18.45 37.69 -6.29
N SER A 281 19.04 38.89 -6.38
CA SER A 281 18.30 40.16 -6.59
C SER A 281 17.47 40.14 -7.86
N GLU A 282 17.80 39.28 -8.84
CA GLU A 282 17.05 39.14 -10.10
C GLU A 282 15.91 38.11 -10.02
N GLY A 283 15.70 37.49 -8.86
CA GLY A 283 14.63 36.52 -8.62
C GLY A 283 15.14 35.10 -8.34
N LYS A 284 14.21 34.14 -8.44
CA LYS A 284 14.46 32.72 -8.21
C LYS A 284 14.96 32.04 -9.46
N SER A 285 16.04 31.28 -9.34
CA SER A 285 16.57 30.40 -10.39
C SER A 285 16.66 28.97 -9.87
N GLU A 286 16.30 28.00 -10.72
CA GLU A 286 16.32 26.59 -10.38
C GLU A 286 16.97 25.77 -11.50
N GLU A 287 17.72 24.76 -11.07
CA GLU A 287 18.26 23.71 -11.94
C GLU A 287 17.57 22.40 -11.58
N TRP A 288 16.78 21.89 -12.48
CA TRP A 288 16.02 20.67 -12.33
C TRP A 288 16.73 19.51 -13.03
N PHE A 289 17.11 18.49 -12.26
CA PHE A 289 17.80 17.31 -12.74
C PHE A 289 16.82 16.16 -12.90
N TYR A 290 16.70 15.68 -14.13
CA TYR A 290 15.90 14.51 -14.49
C TYR A 290 16.82 13.34 -14.78
N ASN A 291 16.47 12.14 -14.30
CA ASN A 291 17.21 10.90 -14.50
C ASN A 291 18.63 10.88 -13.89
N SER A 292 18.87 9.94 -12.96
CA SER A 292 20.15 9.82 -12.24
C SER A 292 21.31 9.32 -13.13
N PHE A 293 21.00 8.58 -14.21
CA PHE A 293 22.03 7.97 -15.08
C PHE A 293 22.32 8.78 -16.34
N ASN A 294 21.41 9.66 -16.71
CA ASN A 294 21.48 10.44 -17.94
C ASN A 294 20.82 11.80 -17.69
N PRO A 295 21.48 12.69 -16.93
CA PRO A 295 20.82 13.85 -16.42
C PRO A 295 20.50 14.84 -17.55
N ASP A 296 19.21 14.96 -17.83
CA ASP A 296 18.71 16.13 -18.50
C ASP A 296 18.56 17.24 -17.47
N LEU A 297 19.16 18.39 -17.77
CA LEU A 297 19.10 19.59 -16.93
C LEU A 297 18.13 20.60 -17.54
N VAL A 298 17.13 21.00 -16.78
CA VAL A 298 16.22 22.10 -17.13
C VAL A 298 16.53 23.28 -16.24
N TYR A 299 16.95 24.40 -16.84
CA TYR A 299 17.18 25.66 -16.14
C TYR A 299 15.90 26.50 -16.17
N ILE A 300 15.41 26.86 -14.98
CA ILE A 300 14.18 27.62 -14.77
C ILE A 300 14.54 28.93 -14.08
N LYS A 301 14.06 30.05 -14.59
CA LYS A 301 14.19 31.38 -13.95
C LYS A 301 12.82 32.01 -13.86
N ASN A 302 12.44 32.45 -12.65
CA ASN A 302 11.13 33.06 -12.36
C ASN A 302 9.93 32.20 -12.82
N GLY A 303 10.03 30.87 -12.64
CA GLY A 303 8.95 29.92 -12.96
C GLY A 303 8.84 29.50 -14.43
N GLU A 304 9.78 29.91 -15.29
CA GLU A 304 9.79 29.57 -16.71
C GLU A 304 11.11 28.92 -17.15
N VAL A 305 11.02 27.96 -18.05
CA VAL A 305 12.18 27.30 -18.69
C VAL A 305 12.95 28.31 -19.54
N LYS A 306 14.21 28.48 -19.23
CA LYS A 306 15.13 29.36 -20.00
C LYS A 306 16.13 28.54 -20.84
N SER A 307 16.51 27.35 -20.43
CA SER A 307 17.34 26.45 -21.24
C SER A 307 17.17 24.98 -20.80
N ILE A 308 17.50 24.10 -21.73
CA ILE A 308 17.50 22.64 -21.54
C ILE A 308 18.86 22.13 -22.02
N LYS A 309 19.55 21.35 -21.19
CA LYS A 309 20.85 20.74 -21.53
C LYS A 309 20.79 19.24 -21.30
N ASN A 310 21.24 18.48 -22.29
CA ASN A 310 21.55 17.07 -22.12
C ASN A 310 23.02 16.95 -21.72
N LEU A 311 23.30 16.54 -20.48
CA LEU A 311 24.66 16.54 -19.94
C LEU A 311 25.57 15.44 -20.55
N LEU A 312 25.01 14.49 -21.31
CA LEU A 312 25.82 13.49 -22.02
C LEU A 312 26.42 13.98 -23.34
N MET A 313 25.96 15.09 -23.87
CA MET A 313 26.49 15.66 -25.13
C MET A 313 27.71 16.54 -24.92
N VAL A 314 28.21 16.70 -23.69
CA VAL A 314 29.44 17.44 -23.41
C VAL A 314 30.58 16.43 -23.37
N LYS A 315 31.13 16.12 -24.54
CA LYS A 315 32.47 15.52 -24.72
C LYS A 315 33.51 16.60 -24.95
#